data_d8b33a6fefbb826c67a7f4bc93442014
#
_entry.id   d8b33a6fefbb826c67a7f4bc93442014
#
_cell.length_a   1.000
_cell.length_b   1.000
_cell.length_c   1.000
_cell.angle_alpha   90.00
_cell.angle_beta   90.00
_cell.angle_gamma   90.00
#
_symmetry.space_group_name_H-M   'P 1'
#
loop_
_entity.id
_entity.type
_entity.pdbx_description
1 polymer ?
#
loop_
_entity_poly.entity_id
_entity_poly.type
_entity_poly.pdbx_seq_one_letter_code
_entity_poly.pdbx_strand_id
1 'polypeptide(L)'
;MKPVKNPLYVPPGNAKECGDYALDIYAGCPHNCPYCYAPDVLRVSREEFFSHAEPRTGIVEGLEKQLREMREKGASGKTAYLCPVCDPYPQGCDTSVTREVIQCLKRYGWHVRILTKGDGARDADLLDMDDWYGVTLDGNREQWDRETMTYGGLSGEELFESLKLIHKRANTWVSFEPVLDAQMVLRTLRACVQPSPLGERHSRVADKVRIGKLDFQPSDIDWAKFGRAAALVCDSVGLDFYVTDSLRAQMRDCMSRAEFTEFIHAKWNVGDNSTLGPQLLDGAVAYAGGLKPENRLAFFKEMLPSVPEILFESIRY
;
A
#
# COMPACT_ATOMS: atom_id res chain seq x y z
N MET A 1 -6.60 -25.50 -17.52
CA MET A 1 -7.28 -24.19 -17.74
C MET A 1 -7.20 -23.76 -19.20
N LYS A 2 -8.16 -22.97 -19.72
CA LYS A 2 -8.05 -22.39 -21.06
C LYS A 2 -7.01 -21.28 -21.07
N PRO A 3 -6.20 -21.13 -22.14
CA PRO A 3 -5.22 -20.05 -22.23
C PRO A 3 -5.86 -18.66 -22.10
N VAL A 4 -5.19 -17.79 -21.37
CA VAL A 4 -5.62 -16.39 -21.20
C VAL A 4 -5.30 -15.62 -22.49
N LYS A 5 -6.32 -15.06 -23.14
CA LYS A 5 -6.15 -14.35 -24.41
C LYS A 5 -5.85 -12.86 -24.25
N ASN A 6 -6.46 -12.23 -23.26
CA ASN A 6 -6.34 -10.79 -22.97
C ASN A 6 -6.09 -10.62 -21.46
N PRO A 7 -4.84 -10.75 -21.01
CA PRO A 7 -4.51 -10.67 -19.59
C PRO A 7 -4.78 -9.30 -18.96
N LEU A 8 -4.50 -8.21 -19.69
CA LEU A 8 -4.72 -6.84 -19.22
C LEU A 8 -6.20 -6.48 -19.25
N TYR A 9 -6.69 -5.97 -18.15
CA TYR A 9 -8.04 -5.47 -18.00
C TYR A 9 -8.04 -4.14 -17.23
N VAL A 10 -9.08 -3.32 -17.39
CA VAL A 10 -9.29 -2.12 -16.57
C VAL A 10 -9.76 -2.56 -15.19
N PRO A 11 -8.99 -2.28 -14.12
CA PRO A 11 -9.33 -2.79 -12.80
C PRO A 11 -10.58 -2.12 -12.23
N PRO A 12 -11.48 -2.88 -11.58
CA PRO A 12 -12.63 -2.33 -10.87
C PRO A 12 -12.29 -1.91 -9.45
N GLY A 13 -13.21 -1.21 -8.78
CA GLY A 13 -13.12 -0.86 -7.36
C GLY A 13 -11.85 -0.07 -7.02
N ASN A 14 -11.27 -0.36 -5.86
CA ASN A 14 -10.08 0.34 -5.36
C ASN A 14 -8.81 0.02 -6.17
N ALA A 15 -8.78 -1.08 -6.91
CA ALA A 15 -7.64 -1.45 -7.75
C ALA A 15 -7.41 -0.47 -8.92
N LYS A 16 -8.48 0.23 -9.39
CA LYS A 16 -8.39 1.29 -10.41
C LYS A 16 -7.48 2.45 -10.01
N GLU A 17 -7.26 2.62 -8.70
CA GLU A 17 -6.40 3.67 -8.16
C GLU A 17 -4.92 3.31 -8.27
N CYS A 18 -4.59 2.04 -8.55
CA CYS A 18 -3.22 1.55 -8.59
C CYS A 18 -2.63 1.47 -10.00
N GLY A 19 -3.40 1.57 -11.07
CA GLY A 19 -2.87 1.54 -12.43
C GLY A 19 -3.94 1.72 -13.50
N ASP A 20 -3.52 2.04 -14.72
CA ASP A 20 -4.43 2.14 -15.87
C ASP A 20 -5.06 0.78 -16.21
N TYR A 21 -4.26 -0.27 -16.05
CA TYR A 21 -4.60 -1.67 -16.28
C TYR A 21 -4.14 -2.55 -15.13
N ALA A 22 -4.70 -3.72 -15.05
CA ALA A 22 -4.26 -4.76 -14.13
C ALA A 22 -4.18 -6.11 -14.87
N LEU A 23 -3.43 -7.05 -14.30
CA LEU A 23 -3.43 -8.44 -14.72
C LEU A 23 -3.13 -9.34 -13.52
N ASP A 24 -3.79 -10.51 -13.49
CA ASP A 24 -3.54 -11.53 -12.49
C ASP A 24 -2.71 -12.64 -13.12
N ILE A 25 -1.50 -12.82 -12.63
CA ILE A 25 -0.52 -13.77 -13.16
C ILE A 25 -0.85 -15.19 -12.71
N TYR A 26 -1.30 -15.34 -11.47
CA TYR A 26 -1.54 -16.63 -10.85
C TYR A 26 -3.03 -16.91 -10.62
N ALA A 27 -3.38 -18.18 -10.54
CA ALA A 27 -4.60 -18.67 -9.94
C ALA A 27 -4.26 -19.20 -8.54
N GLY A 28 -4.96 -18.69 -7.53
CA GLY A 28 -4.67 -18.97 -6.12
C GLY A 28 -3.57 -18.10 -5.52
N CYS A 29 -3.41 -18.21 -4.18
CA CYS A 29 -2.40 -17.49 -3.40
C CYS A 29 -2.18 -18.17 -2.04
N PRO A 30 -1.04 -18.82 -1.78
CA PRO A 30 -0.81 -19.59 -0.56
C PRO A 30 -0.59 -18.73 0.70
N HIS A 31 -0.60 -17.40 0.60
CA HIS A 31 -0.41 -16.53 1.75
C HIS A 31 -1.52 -16.67 2.82
N ASN A 32 -2.72 -17.10 2.44
CA ASN A 32 -3.82 -17.39 3.36
C ASN A 32 -4.16 -16.26 4.33
N CYS A 33 -4.13 -15.02 3.86
CA CYS A 33 -4.49 -13.87 4.69
C CYS A 33 -5.92 -13.99 5.21
N PRO A 34 -6.18 -13.80 6.52
CA PRO A 34 -7.51 -14.02 7.12
C PRO A 34 -8.58 -13.07 6.56
N TYR A 35 -8.18 -11.90 6.13
CA TYR A 35 -9.04 -10.85 5.57
C TYR A 35 -9.15 -10.88 4.04
N CYS A 36 -8.54 -11.85 3.37
CA CYS A 36 -8.51 -11.88 1.91
C CYS A 36 -9.92 -12.00 1.32
N TYR A 37 -10.26 -11.08 0.44
CA TYR A 37 -11.53 -11.02 -0.27
C TYR A 37 -11.55 -11.80 -1.58
N ALA A 38 -10.36 -12.19 -2.08
CA ALA A 38 -10.23 -12.78 -3.41
C ALA A 38 -11.05 -14.06 -3.62
N PRO A 39 -11.11 -15.01 -2.66
CA PRO A 39 -11.97 -16.18 -2.81
C PRO A 39 -13.44 -15.84 -3.07
N ASP A 40 -13.99 -14.84 -2.37
CA ASP A 40 -15.39 -14.42 -2.50
C ASP A 40 -15.64 -13.77 -3.87
N VAL A 41 -14.73 -12.91 -4.32
CA VAL A 41 -14.80 -12.25 -5.64
C VAL A 41 -14.70 -13.29 -6.77
N LEU A 42 -13.82 -14.26 -6.63
CA LEU A 42 -13.60 -15.31 -7.63
C LEU A 42 -14.61 -16.46 -7.53
N ARG A 43 -15.42 -16.51 -6.46
CA ARG A 43 -16.41 -17.55 -6.16
C ARG A 43 -15.79 -18.94 -6.08
N VAL A 44 -14.65 -19.03 -5.43
CA VAL A 44 -13.94 -20.28 -5.10
C VAL A 44 -13.87 -20.46 -3.59
N SER A 45 -13.68 -21.69 -3.12
CA SER A 45 -13.51 -21.91 -1.68
C SER A 45 -12.17 -21.34 -1.20
N ARG A 46 -12.12 -20.93 0.08
CA ARG A 46 -10.86 -20.48 0.69
C ARG A 46 -9.81 -21.59 0.67
N GLU A 47 -10.21 -22.83 0.94
CA GLU A 47 -9.32 -23.98 0.90
C GLU A 47 -8.68 -24.17 -0.47
N GLU A 48 -9.49 -24.14 -1.55
CA GLU A 48 -9.00 -24.23 -2.91
C GLU A 48 -8.06 -23.07 -3.26
N PHE A 49 -8.48 -21.84 -2.97
CA PHE A 49 -7.73 -20.64 -3.33
C PHE A 49 -6.36 -20.56 -2.64
N PHE A 50 -6.27 -20.96 -1.39
CA PHE A 50 -5.02 -20.89 -0.61
C PHE A 50 -4.16 -22.14 -0.68
N SER A 51 -4.62 -23.19 -1.36
CA SER A 51 -3.86 -24.45 -1.45
C SER A 51 -2.59 -24.34 -2.29
N HIS A 52 -2.59 -23.44 -3.28
CA HIS A 52 -1.50 -23.30 -4.26
C HIS A 52 -1.59 -21.97 -5.01
N ALA A 53 -0.53 -21.66 -5.77
CA ALA A 53 -0.57 -20.65 -6.82
C ALA A 53 0.04 -21.22 -8.09
N GLU A 54 -0.72 -21.21 -9.17
CA GLU A 54 -0.28 -21.69 -10.48
C GLU A 54 -0.32 -20.55 -11.50
N PRO A 55 0.71 -20.38 -12.34
CA PRO A 55 0.66 -19.43 -13.44
C PRO A 55 -0.54 -19.69 -14.35
N ARG A 56 -1.27 -18.67 -14.70
CA ARG A 56 -2.37 -18.80 -15.65
C ARG A 56 -1.84 -19.22 -17.03
N THR A 57 -2.37 -20.28 -17.58
CA THR A 57 -1.91 -20.86 -18.85
C THR A 57 -1.88 -19.80 -19.96
N GLY A 58 -0.74 -19.64 -20.63
CA GLY A 58 -0.58 -18.72 -21.77
C GLY A 58 -0.60 -17.25 -21.37
N ILE A 59 -0.28 -16.91 -20.10
CA ILE A 59 -0.34 -15.52 -19.59
C ILE A 59 0.65 -14.61 -20.33
N VAL A 60 1.88 -15.06 -20.57
CA VAL A 60 2.94 -14.27 -21.22
C VAL A 60 2.64 -14.09 -22.70
N GLU A 61 2.28 -15.14 -23.41
CA GLU A 61 1.94 -15.09 -24.84
C GLU A 61 0.69 -14.25 -25.11
N GLY A 62 -0.33 -14.39 -24.23
CA GLY A 62 -1.53 -13.57 -24.30
C GLY A 62 -1.24 -12.09 -24.04
N LEU A 63 -0.36 -11.80 -23.07
CA LEU A 63 0.08 -10.45 -22.77
C LEU A 63 0.84 -9.81 -23.92
N GLU A 64 1.81 -10.53 -24.49
CA GLU A 64 2.61 -10.01 -25.60
C GLU A 64 1.74 -9.71 -26.83
N LYS A 65 0.79 -10.60 -27.14
CA LYS A 65 -0.17 -10.38 -28.22
C LYS A 65 -1.01 -9.12 -27.96
N GLN A 66 -1.60 -9.00 -26.77
CA GLN A 66 -2.43 -7.86 -26.39
C GLN A 66 -1.66 -6.54 -26.42
N LEU A 67 -0.44 -6.50 -25.88
CA LEU A 67 0.41 -5.30 -25.89
C LEU A 67 0.79 -4.88 -27.31
N ARG A 68 1.04 -5.82 -28.22
CA ARG A 68 1.28 -5.53 -29.63
C ARG A 68 0.09 -4.85 -30.27
N GLU A 69 -1.12 -5.41 -30.11
CA GLU A 69 -2.36 -4.85 -30.62
C GLU A 69 -2.66 -3.46 -30.02
N MET A 70 -2.37 -3.25 -28.73
CA MET A 70 -2.55 -1.97 -28.05
C MET A 70 -1.56 -0.93 -28.55
N ARG A 71 -0.30 -1.31 -28.79
CA ARG A 71 0.73 -0.43 -29.37
C ARG A 71 0.38 0.03 -30.79
N GLU A 72 -0.17 -0.87 -31.62
CA GLU A 72 -0.66 -0.54 -32.96
C GLU A 72 -1.79 0.50 -32.94
N LYS A 73 -2.57 0.56 -31.82
CA LYS A 73 -3.60 1.54 -31.56
C LYS A 73 -3.10 2.80 -30.85
N GLY A 74 -1.78 2.95 -30.70
CA GLY A 74 -1.16 4.12 -30.08
C GLY A 74 -1.10 4.11 -28.54
N ALA A 75 -1.39 2.99 -27.88
CA ALA A 75 -1.27 2.88 -26.43
C ALA A 75 0.19 2.56 -26.04
N SER A 76 0.81 3.48 -25.33
CA SER A 76 2.15 3.35 -24.74
C SER A 76 2.22 4.12 -23.42
N GLY A 77 3.25 3.89 -22.62
CA GLY A 77 3.49 4.62 -21.37
C GLY A 77 2.39 4.42 -20.32
N LYS A 78 1.69 3.26 -20.39
CA LYS A 78 0.63 2.90 -19.43
C LYS A 78 1.21 2.14 -18.26
N THR A 79 0.45 2.11 -17.18
CA THR A 79 0.82 1.40 -15.96
C THR A 79 -0.04 0.15 -15.77
N ALA A 80 0.64 -0.97 -15.51
CA ALA A 80 0.01 -2.24 -15.16
C ALA A 80 0.18 -2.54 -13.67
N TYR A 81 -0.94 -2.71 -12.95
CA TYR A 81 -0.96 -3.18 -11.57
C TYR A 81 -0.99 -4.71 -11.55
N LEU A 82 0.00 -5.31 -10.90
CA LEU A 82 0.17 -6.76 -10.90
C LEU A 82 -0.64 -7.41 -9.77
N CYS A 83 -1.44 -8.40 -10.11
CA CYS A 83 -2.09 -9.34 -9.20
C CYS A 83 -3.03 -8.71 -8.15
N PRO A 84 -4.07 -7.93 -8.51
CA PRO A 84 -5.05 -7.43 -7.54
C PRO A 84 -5.77 -8.51 -6.72
N VAL A 85 -5.95 -9.72 -7.29
CA VAL A 85 -6.66 -10.84 -6.63
C VAL A 85 -5.76 -12.03 -6.30
N CYS A 86 -4.45 -11.87 -6.44
CA CYS A 86 -3.44 -12.85 -6.00
C CYS A 86 -2.20 -12.08 -5.53
N ASP A 87 -1.06 -12.73 -5.39
CA ASP A 87 0.21 -12.05 -5.11
C ASP A 87 1.15 -12.26 -6.29
N PRO A 88 1.90 -11.25 -6.75
CA PRO A 88 2.88 -11.43 -7.83
C PRO A 88 4.09 -12.28 -7.41
N TYR A 89 4.33 -12.45 -6.12
CA TYR A 89 5.40 -13.27 -5.56
C TYR A 89 4.86 -14.22 -4.48
N PRO A 90 3.97 -15.16 -4.85
CA PRO A 90 3.40 -16.10 -3.89
C PRO A 90 4.50 -16.97 -3.28
N GLN A 91 4.56 -17.00 -1.94
CA GLN A 91 5.60 -17.71 -1.21
C GLN A 91 5.56 -19.22 -1.49
N GLY A 92 6.75 -19.81 -1.66
CA GLY A 92 6.89 -21.25 -1.91
C GLY A 92 6.55 -21.68 -3.34
N CYS A 93 6.26 -20.75 -4.25
CA CYS A 93 5.95 -21.02 -5.65
C CYS A 93 7.08 -20.55 -6.58
N ASP A 94 7.15 -21.13 -7.78
CA ASP A 94 7.99 -20.59 -8.83
C ASP A 94 7.38 -19.30 -9.38
N THR A 95 8.09 -18.20 -9.21
CA THR A 95 7.65 -16.88 -9.66
C THR A 95 8.47 -16.35 -10.85
N SER A 96 9.12 -17.23 -11.62
CA SER A 96 9.82 -16.88 -12.87
C SER A 96 8.90 -16.23 -13.89
N VAL A 97 7.63 -16.64 -13.94
CA VAL A 97 6.61 -16.06 -14.81
C VAL A 97 6.32 -14.60 -14.47
N THR A 98 6.40 -14.18 -13.20
CA THR A 98 6.28 -12.76 -12.83
C THR A 98 7.39 -11.95 -13.49
N ARG A 99 8.63 -12.44 -13.44
CA ARG A 99 9.76 -11.80 -14.13
C ARG A 99 9.53 -11.67 -15.63
N GLU A 100 9.05 -12.73 -16.28
CA GLU A 100 8.74 -12.72 -17.73
C GLU A 100 7.64 -11.70 -18.06
N VAL A 101 6.60 -11.60 -17.23
CA VAL A 101 5.52 -10.60 -17.37
C VAL A 101 6.07 -9.18 -17.25
N ILE A 102 6.90 -8.90 -16.25
CA ILE A 102 7.54 -7.58 -16.08
C ILE A 102 8.41 -7.25 -17.31
N GLN A 103 9.26 -8.18 -17.73
CA GLN A 103 10.09 -8.00 -18.93
C GLN A 103 9.23 -7.74 -20.18
N CYS A 104 8.12 -8.44 -20.33
CA CYS A 104 7.20 -8.22 -21.43
C CYS A 104 6.61 -6.82 -21.41
N LEU A 105 6.09 -6.35 -20.27
CA LEU A 105 5.56 -4.99 -20.09
C LEU A 105 6.62 -3.93 -20.40
N LYS A 106 7.83 -4.07 -19.86
CA LYS A 106 8.94 -3.13 -20.07
C LYS A 106 9.36 -3.06 -21.55
N ARG A 107 9.40 -4.20 -22.31
CA ARG A 107 9.67 -4.20 -23.75
C ARG A 107 8.67 -3.37 -24.56
N TYR A 108 7.45 -3.22 -24.08
CA TYR A 108 6.42 -2.39 -24.71
C TYR A 108 6.32 -0.98 -24.15
N GLY A 109 7.28 -0.57 -23.29
CA GLY A 109 7.33 0.77 -22.69
C GLY A 109 6.25 1.02 -21.65
N TRP A 110 5.81 -0.03 -20.95
CA TRP A 110 4.86 0.08 -19.86
C TRP A 110 5.57 0.13 -18.52
N HIS A 111 4.93 0.77 -17.54
CA HIS A 111 5.37 0.83 -16.14
C HIS A 111 4.62 -0.21 -15.33
N VAL A 112 5.26 -0.68 -14.25
CA VAL A 112 4.65 -1.67 -13.36
C VAL A 112 4.36 -1.11 -11.98
N ARG A 113 3.28 -1.61 -11.40
CA ARG A 113 2.91 -1.43 -10.01
C ARG A 113 2.88 -2.78 -9.35
N ILE A 114 3.70 -2.94 -8.35
CA ILE A 114 3.82 -4.15 -7.56
C ILE A 114 3.31 -3.88 -6.17
N LEU A 115 2.47 -4.76 -5.65
CA LEU A 115 2.12 -4.83 -4.24
C LEU A 115 2.19 -6.29 -3.82
N THR A 116 3.01 -6.60 -2.83
CA THR A 116 3.28 -7.99 -2.46
C THR A 116 3.46 -8.18 -0.95
N LYS A 117 3.27 -9.40 -0.49
CA LYS A 117 3.74 -9.95 0.79
C LYS A 117 4.89 -10.94 0.60
N GLY A 118 5.35 -11.14 -0.64
CA GLY A 118 6.42 -12.07 -0.98
C GLY A 118 7.73 -11.37 -1.36
N ASP A 119 8.73 -12.17 -1.77
CA ASP A 119 10.05 -11.67 -2.16
C ASP A 119 10.08 -11.17 -3.60
N GLY A 120 9.72 -9.90 -3.78
CA GLY A 120 9.83 -9.21 -5.06
C GLY A 120 11.15 -8.49 -5.28
N ALA A 121 12.01 -8.38 -4.26
CA ALA A 121 13.29 -7.69 -4.36
C ALA A 121 14.27 -8.37 -5.33
N ARG A 122 14.09 -9.65 -5.60
CA ARG A 122 14.87 -10.42 -6.58
C ARG A 122 14.77 -9.88 -8.02
N ASP A 123 13.67 -9.17 -8.35
CA ASP A 123 13.43 -8.60 -9.67
C ASP A 123 13.71 -7.08 -9.73
N ALA A 124 14.41 -6.55 -8.70
CA ALA A 124 14.76 -5.13 -8.62
C ALA A 124 15.56 -4.62 -9.84
N ASP A 125 16.27 -5.51 -10.53
CA ASP A 125 17.04 -5.18 -11.74
C ASP A 125 16.15 -4.83 -12.94
N LEU A 126 14.86 -5.17 -12.91
CA LEU A 126 13.88 -4.86 -13.96
C LEU A 126 13.16 -3.53 -13.72
N LEU A 127 13.28 -2.96 -12.54
CA LEU A 127 12.54 -1.77 -12.12
C LEU A 127 13.36 -0.49 -12.34
N ASP A 128 12.65 0.60 -12.62
CA ASP A 128 13.19 1.94 -12.75
C ASP A 128 12.33 2.98 -12.00
N MET A 129 12.72 4.27 -12.08
CA MET A 129 12.05 5.34 -11.34
C MET A 129 10.62 5.66 -11.80
N ASP A 130 10.15 5.07 -12.89
CA ASP A 130 8.76 5.16 -13.34
C ASP A 130 7.90 4.02 -12.78
N ASP A 131 8.53 3.02 -12.16
CA ASP A 131 7.86 1.89 -11.50
C ASP A 131 7.65 2.13 -10.01
N TRP A 132 6.69 1.39 -9.45
CA TRP A 132 6.41 1.42 -8.03
C TRP A 132 6.39 0.01 -7.45
N TYR A 133 7.22 -0.19 -6.45
CA TYR A 133 7.25 -1.43 -5.67
C TYR A 133 6.69 -1.18 -4.27
N GLY A 134 5.71 -1.96 -3.89
CA GLY A 134 5.07 -1.85 -2.60
C GLY A 134 4.96 -3.17 -1.85
N VAL A 135 4.84 -3.04 -0.54
CA VAL A 135 4.57 -4.16 0.36
C VAL A 135 3.30 -3.91 1.15
N THR A 136 2.59 -4.98 1.51
CA THR A 136 1.43 -4.88 2.39
C THR A 136 1.82 -5.18 3.83
N LEU A 137 1.58 -4.21 4.72
CA LEU A 137 1.70 -4.33 6.16
C LEU A 137 0.34 -4.06 6.79
N ASP A 138 -0.32 -5.07 7.33
CA ASP A 138 -1.68 -4.94 7.87
C ASP A 138 -1.72 -4.45 9.34
N GLY A 139 -0.54 -4.23 9.93
CA GLY A 139 -0.39 -3.80 11.32
C GLY A 139 -0.56 -4.94 12.33
N ASN A 140 -0.86 -6.16 11.92
CA ASN A 140 -0.88 -7.27 12.85
C ASN A 140 0.53 -7.47 13.44
N ARG A 141 0.61 -7.49 14.76
CA ARG A 141 1.89 -7.68 15.45
C ARG A 141 2.55 -9.00 15.08
N GLU A 142 1.75 -10.04 14.84
CA GLU A 142 2.25 -11.36 14.44
C GLU A 142 2.93 -11.33 13.07
N GLN A 143 2.61 -10.37 12.19
CA GLN A 143 3.29 -10.21 10.90
C GLN A 143 4.77 -9.84 11.03
N TRP A 144 5.18 -9.22 12.15
CA TRP A 144 6.56 -8.80 12.37
C TRP A 144 7.46 -9.91 12.88
N ASP A 145 6.89 -10.92 13.48
CA ASP A 145 7.62 -12.04 14.04
C ASP A 145 7.33 -13.31 13.22
N ARG A 146 8.35 -13.82 12.55
CA ARG A 146 8.22 -15.00 11.69
C ARG A 146 7.76 -16.26 12.46
N GLU A 147 8.08 -16.34 13.75
CA GLU A 147 7.70 -17.48 14.60
C GLU A 147 6.22 -17.46 14.98
N THR A 148 5.63 -16.26 15.08
CA THR A 148 4.21 -16.06 15.45
C THR A 148 3.30 -15.85 14.27
N MET A 149 3.85 -15.67 13.06
CA MET A 149 3.09 -15.38 11.86
C MET A 149 2.17 -16.54 11.48
N THR A 150 0.86 -16.29 11.43
CA THR A 150 -0.18 -17.31 11.20
C THR A 150 -0.57 -17.46 9.72
N TYR A 151 -0.08 -16.59 8.85
CA TYR A 151 -0.32 -16.61 7.40
C TYR A 151 1.00 -16.42 6.64
N GLY A 152 1.03 -16.88 5.38
CA GLY A 152 2.23 -16.89 4.55
C GLY A 152 2.69 -15.51 4.11
N GLY A 153 3.90 -15.46 3.55
CA GLY A 153 4.57 -14.25 3.11
C GLY A 153 5.89 -14.03 3.85
N LEU A 154 6.50 -12.89 3.62
CA LEU A 154 7.65 -12.41 4.37
C LEU A 154 7.20 -11.72 5.66
N SER A 155 8.05 -11.75 6.68
CA SER A 155 7.84 -10.95 7.89
C SER A 155 7.92 -9.45 7.60
N GLY A 156 7.39 -8.63 8.50
CA GLY A 156 7.45 -7.18 8.36
C GLY A 156 8.89 -6.66 8.24
N GLU A 157 9.85 -7.26 8.93
CA GLU A 157 11.26 -6.91 8.82
C GLU A 157 11.83 -7.24 7.43
N GLU A 158 11.55 -8.44 6.91
CA GLU A 158 11.98 -8.85 5.57
C GLU A 158 11.36 -7.97 4.48
N LEU A 159 10.10 -7.58 4.62
CA LEU A 159 9.42 -6.66 3.72
C LEU A 159 10.04 -5.25 3.75
N PHE A 160 10.44 -4.76 4.93
CA PHE A 160 11.17 -3.50 5.03
C PHE A 160 12.56 -3.56 4.40
N GLU A 161 13.28 -4.66 4.54
CA GLU A 161 14.57 -4.85 3.86
C GLU A 161 14.39 -4.88 2.35
N SER A 162 13.34 -5.51 1.83
CA SER A 162 13.04 -5.49 0.38
C SER A 162 12.78 -4.07 -0.13
N LEU A 163 12.07 -3.24 0.62
CA LEU A 163 11.86 -1.83 0.27
C LEU A 163 13.18 -1.05 0.22
N LYS A 164 14.07 -1.22 1.21
CA LYS A 164 15.39 -0.56 1.23
C LYS A 164 16.26 -0.92 0.03
N LEU A 165 16.20 -2.18 -0.41
CA LEU A 165 16.93 -2.64 -1.59
C LEU A 165 16.40 -1.99 -2.87
N ILE A 166 15.09 -1.84 -2.99
CA ILE A 166 14.42 -1.35 -4.20
C ILE A 166 14.39 0.17 -4.26
N HIS A 167 14.29 0.86 -3.12
CA HIS A 167 14.18 2.33 -3.05
C HIS A 167 15.28 3.09 -3.82
N LYS A 168 16.41 2.45 -4.05
CA LYS A 168 17.52 3.03 -4.84
C LYS A 168 17.30 2.94 -6.35
N ARG A 169 16.29 2.21 -6.80
CA ARG A 169 16.05 1.88 -8.22
C ARG A 169 14.67 2.30 -8.70
N ALA A 170 13.67 2.17 -7.84
CA ALA A 170 12.27 2.45 -8.14
C ALA A 170 11.63 3.20 -6.98
N ASN A 171 10.47 3.81 -7.23
CA ASN A 171 9.66 4.37 -6.16
C ASN A 171 9.10 3.25 -5.27
N THR A 172 9.01 3.52 -3.98
CA THR A 172 8.54 2.53 -3.00
C THR A 172 7.32 2.99 -2.24
N TRP A 173 6.48 2.05 -1.85
CA TRP A 173 5.28 2.34 -1.07
C TRP A 173 4.93 1.23 -0.08
N VAL A 174 4.23 1.60 0.98
CA VAL A 174 3.65 0.66 1.93
C VAL A 174 2.14 0.76 1.89
N SER A 175 1.47 -0.36 1.73
CA SER A 175 0.02 -0.45 1.86
C SER A 175 -0.36 -0.97 3.25
N PHE A 176 -0.98 -0.14 4.04
CA PHE A 176 -1.69 -0.50 5.26
C PHE A 176 -3.17 -0.72 4.92
N GLU A 177 -3.44 -1.75 4.13
CA GLU A 177 -4.78 -2.11 3.69
C GLU A 177 -4.92 -3.64 3.63
N PRO A 178 -5.70 -4.21 4.57
CA PRO A 178 -6.43 -3.52 5.64
C PRO A 178 -5.57 -3.17 6.85
N VAL A 179 -6.01 -2.21 7.64
CA VAL A 179 -5.48 -1.98 8.98
C VAL A 179 -6.16 -2.94 9.96
N LEU A 180 -5.38 -3.80 10.61
CA LEU A 180 -5.87 -4.73 11.64
C LEU A 180 -5.60 -4.21 13.06
N ASP A 181 -4.47 -3.56 13.28
CA ASP A 181 -4.13 -2.87 14.53
C ASP A 181 -3.72 -1.43 14.24
N ALA A 182 -4.58 -0.50 14.67
CA ALA A 182 -4.39 0.92 14.47
C ALA A 182 -3.10 1.46 15.13
N GLN A 183 -2.77 0.98 16.33
CA GLN A 183 -1.59 1.47 17.05
C GLN A 183 -0.29 0.97 16.42
N MET A 184 -0.28 -0.28 15.98
CA MET A 184 0.87 -0.84 15.31
C MET A 184 1.14 -0.13 13.98
N VAL A 185 0.10 0.15 13.19
CA VAL A 185 0.23 0.94 11.96
C VAL A 185 0.79 2.32 12.23
N LEU A 186 0.27 3.04 13.24
CA LEU A 186 0.78 4.37 13.59
C LEU A 186 2.27 4.36 14.00
N ARG A 187 2.74 3.30 14.65
CA ARG A 187 4.17 3.11 14.94
C ARG A 187 4.98 2.84 13.68
N THR A 188 4.45 1.98 12.81
CA THR A 188 5.12 1.57 11.56
C THR A 188 5.23 2.70 10.56
N LEU A 189 4.25 3.62 10.50
CA LEU A 189 4.33 4.84 9.67
C LEU A 189 5.61 5.64 9.92
N ARG A 190 6.05 5.73 11.17
CA ARG A 190 7.32 6.40 11.52
C ARG A 190 8.54 5.64 11.04
N ALA A 191 8.48 4.31 11.07
CA ALA A 191 9.57 3.48 10.60
C ALA A 191 9.79 3.58 9.08
N CYS A 192 8.78 4.02 8.32
CA CYS A 192 8.91 4.31 6.88
C CYS A 192 9.88 5.47 6.58
N VAL A 193 10.18 6.29 7.61
CA VAL A 193 11.13 7.40 7.51
C VAL A 193 12.16 7.25 8.63
N GLN A 194 13.31 6.67 8.32
CA GLN A 194 14.36 6.46 9.31
C GLN A 194 15.17 7.74 9.52
N PRO A 195 15.51 8.10 10.78
CA PRO A 195 16.43 9.20 11.04
C PRO A 195 17.82 8.87 10.47
N SER A 196 18.41 9.79 9.73
CA SER A 196 19.79 9.64 9.27
C SER A 196 20.74 9.68 10.47
N PRO A 197 21.72 8.74 10.57
CA PRO A 197 22.74 8.77 11.62
C PRO A 197 23.62 10.04 11.60
N LEU A 198 23.64 10.75 10.48
CA LEU A 198 24.48 11.93 10.26
C LEU A 198 23.73 13.25 10.45
N GLY A 199 22.48 13.23 10.94
CA GLY A 199 21.67 14.45 11.11
C GLY A 199 21.20 15.07 9.79
N GLU A 200 21.49 14.43 8.66
CA GLU A 200 20.96 14.79 7.36
C GLU A 200 19.50 14.32 7.24
N ARG A 201 18.79 14.81 6.23
CA ARG A 201 17.38 14.47 5.99
C ARG A 201 17.12 12.98 6.25
N HIS A 202 16.01 12.68 6.94
CA HIS A 202 15.54 11.32 7.19
C HIS A 202 15.70 10.44 5.94
N SER A 203 16.35 9.29 6.09
CA SER A 203 16.38 8.31 5.01
C SER A 203 15.01 7.66 4.90
N ARG A 204 14.35 7.81 3.76
CA ARG A 204 13.06 7.18 3.51
C ARG A 204 13.25 5.73 3.10
N VAL A 205 12.36 4.86 3.55
CA VAL A 205 12.24 3.48 3.10
C VAL A 205 11.04 3.35 2.15
N ALA A 206 10.05 4.24 2.32
CA ALA A 206 8.91 4.37 1.44
C ALA A 206 8.73 5.83 1.02
N ASP A 207 8.44 6.04 -0.26
CA ASP A 207 8.11 7.36 -0.81
C ASP A 207 6.67 7.74 -0.48
N LYS A 208 5.79 6.75 -0.40
CA LYS A 208 4.38 6.95 -0.15
C LYS A 208 3.76 5.80 0.67
N VAL A 209 2.71 6.10 1.42
CA VAL A 209 1.91 5.08 2.10
C VAL A 209 0.45 5.16 1.67
N ARG A 210 -0.20 4.00 1.61
CA ARG A 210 -1.62 3.84 1.37
C ARG A 210 -2.26 3.29 2.63
N ILE A 211 -3.36 3.90 3.08
CA ILE A 211 -4.01 3.56 4.34
C ILE A 211 -5.48 3.26 4.07
N GLY A 212 -5.93 2.07 4.41
CA GLY A 212 -7.30 1.62 4.17
C GLY A 212 -7.87 0.84 5.35
N LYS A 213 -9.19 1.00 5.57
CA LYS A 213 -9.87 0.27 6.62
C LYS A 213 -10.02 -1.23 6.27
N LEU A 214 -10.29 -2.03 7.28
CA LEU A 214 -10.77 -3.40 7.10
C LEU A 214 -12.19 -3.35 6.54
N ASP A 215 -12.34 -3.80 5.30
CA ASP A 215 -13.62 -3.93 4.63
C ASP A 215 -14.18 -5.36 4.79
N PHE A 216 -15.48 -5.51 4.75
CA PHE A 216 -16.22 -6.78 4.80
C PHE A 216 -16.12 -7.59 6.09
N GLN A 217 -15.43 -7.09 7.11
CA GLN A 217 -15.33 -7.71 8.44
C GLN A 217 -15.56 -6.66 9.54
N PRO A 218 -16.12 -7.05 10.69
CA PRO A 218 -16.28 -6.13 11.81
C PRO A 218 -14.92 -5.74 12.39
N SER A 219 -14.83 -4.52 12.89
CA SER A 219 -13.63 -3.98 13.54
C SER A 219 -14.02 -3.01 14.64
N ASP A 220 -13.31 -3.05 15.76
CA ASP A 220 -13.49 -2.13 16.88
C ASP A 220 -12.68 -0.82 16.74
N ILE A 221 -12.00 -0.64 15.59
CA ILE A 221 -11.21 0.56 15.33
C ILE A 221 -12.14 1.76 15.09
N ASP A 222 -11.95 2.83 15.84
CA ASP A 222 -12.53 4.14 15.54
C ASP A 222 -11.81 4.71 14.30
N TRP A 223 -12.36 4.41 13.14
CA TRP A 223 -11.75 4.74 11.84
C TRP A 223 -11.54 6.24 11.64
N ALA A 224 -12.40 7.07 12.20
CA ALA A 224 -12.26 8.52 12.10
C ALA A 224 -11.07 9.03 12.91
N LYS A 225 -10.92 8.56 14.16
CA LYS A 225 -9.77 8.89 14.99
C LYS A 225 -8.48 8.34 14.39
N PHE A 226 -8.51 7.08 13.94
CA PHE A 226 -7.35 6.45 13.33
C PHE A 226 -6.90 7.21 12.08
N GLY A 227 -7.80 7.53 11.16
CA GLY A 227 -7.46 8.21 9.92
C GLY A 227 -6.82 9.57 10.15
N ARG A 228 -7.37 10.36 11.12
CA ARG A 228 -6.76 11.63 11.52
C ARG A 228 -5.37 11.45 12.13
N ALA A 229 -5.21 10.49 13.05
CA ALA A 229 -3.94 10.21 13.68
C ALA A 229 -2.88 9.77 12.66
N ALA A 230 -3.25 8.92 11.70
CA ALA A 230 -2.37 8.46 10.64
C ALA A 230 -1.91 9.62 9.75
N ALA A 231 -2.83 10.49 9.34
CA ALA A 231 -2.51 11.70 8.56
C ALA A 231 -1.51 12.60 9.31
N LEU A 232 -1.74 12.80 10.60
CA LEU A 232 -0.86 13.58 11.47
C LEU A 232 0.56 13.01 11.56
N VAL A 233 0.66 11.70 11.75
CA VAL A 233 1.96 11.03 11.80
C VAL A 233 2.69 11.20 10.48
N CYS A 234 2.02 10.95 9.36
CA CYS A 234 2.61 11.11 8.03
C CYS A 234 3.12 12.52 7.79
N ASP A 235 2.31 13.54 8.11
CA ASP A 235 2.69 14.94 7.95
C ASP A 235 3.90 15.29 8.85
N SER A 236 3.90 14.86 10.10
CA SER A 236 4.98 15.14 11.06
C SER A 236 6.34 14.60 10.63
N VAL A 237 6.37 13.54 9.85
CA VAL A 237 7.60 12.93 9.31
C VAL A 237 7.83 13.25 7.83
N GLY A 238 6.96 14.03 7.22
CA GLY A 238 7.02 14.40 5.81
C GLY A 238 6.85 13.21 4.88
N LEU A 239 6.01 12.23 5.23
CA LEU A 239 5.71 11.04 4.45
C LEU A 239 4.44 11.26 3.63
N ASP A 240 4.54 11.12 2.32
CA ASP A 240 3.38 11.20 1.44
C ASP A 240 2.40 10.05 1.74
N PHE A 241 1.12 10.37 1.83
CA PHE A 241 0.12 9.37 2.16
C PHE A 241 -1.17 9.52 1.35
N TYR A 242 -1.89 8.41 1.26
CA TYR A 242 -3.20 8.33 0.67
C TYR A 242 -4.14 7.55 1.57
N VAL A 243 -5.32 8.08 1.79
CA VAL A 243 -6.39 7.41 2.52
C VAL A 243 -7.42 6.90 1.52
N THR A 244 -7.72 5.60 1.56
CA THR A 244 -8.67 4.98 0.61
C THR A 244 -10.06 5.57 0.72
N ASP A 245 -10.84 5.48 -0.37
CA ASP A 245 -12.22 6.00 -0.41
C ASP A 245 -13.10 5.40 0.69
N SER A 246 -12.93 4.13 1.01
CA SER A 246 -13.71 3.46 2.06
C SER A 246 -13.40 4.02 3.45
N LEU A 247 -12.13 4.31 3.75
CA LEU A 247 -11.74 4.95 5.01
C LEU A 247 -12.16 6.43 5.04
N ARG A 248 -11.99 7.15 3.93
CA ARG A 248 -12.46 8.55 3.82
C ARG A 248 -13.95 8.69 4.07
N ALA A 249 -14.76 7.76 3.58
CA ALA A 249 -16.19 7.75 3.84
C ALA A 249 -16.53 7.68 5.34
N GLN A 250 -15.77 6.89 6.10
CA GLN A 250 -15.92 6.82 7.56
C GLN A 250 -15.44 8.10 8.26
N MET A 251 -14.42 8.76 7.72
CA MET A 251 -13.89 10.01 8.27
C MET A 251 -14.85 11.19 8.04
N ARG A 252 -15.61 11.18 6.94
CA ARG A 252 -16.54 12.24 6.55
C ARG A 252 -17.53 12.62 7.64
N ASP A 253 -18.11 11.61 8.29
CA ASP A 253 -19.17 11.81 9.28
C ASP A 253 -18.66 12.40 10.61
N CYS A 254 -17.33 12.45 10.78
CA CYS A 254 -16.68 12.88 12.01
C CYS A 254 -15.77 14.11 11.82
N MET A 255 -15.73 14.68 10.61
CA MET A 255 -14.92 15.85 10.26
C MET A 255 -15.79 17.04 9.87
N SER A 256 -15.32 18.25 10.12
CA SER A 256 -15.90 19.44 9.52
C SER A 256 -15.72 19.41 7.99
N ARG A 257 -16.57 20.16 7.28
CA ARG A 257 -16.49 20.22 5.81
C ARG A 257 -15.12 20.72 5.32
N ALA A 258 -14.51 21.65 6.03
CA ALA A 258 -13.18 22.19 5.71
C ALA A 258 -12.09 21.12 5.85
N GLU A 259 -12.03 20.46 7.01
CA GLU A 259 -11.10 19.35 7.26
C GLU A 259 -11.25 18.24 6.21
N PHE A 260 -12.48 17.88 5.86
CA PHE A 260 -12.74 16.82 4.90
C PHE A 260 -12.31 17.19 3.47
N THR A 261 -12.45 18.48 3.09
CA THR A 261 -12.05 18.96 1.76
C THR A 261 -10.56 18.77 1.53
N GLU A 262 -9.72 18.91 2.55
CA GLU A 262 -8.29 18.67 2.47
C GLU A 262 -7.96 17.20 2.16
N PHE A 263 -8.75 16.25 2.68
CA PHE A 263 -8.60 14.82 2.36
C PHE A 263 -9.13 14.41 0.98
N ILE A 264 -10.12 15.14 0.44
CA ILE A 264 -10.70 14.83 -0.88
C ILE A 264 -9.72 15.09 -2.02
N HIS A 265 -8.86 16.10 -1.89
CA HIS A 265 -7.95 16.52 -2.96
C HIS A 265 -6.71 15.62 -3.08
N ALA A 266 -6.43 14.79 -2.09
CA ALA A 266 -5.39 13.77 -2.19
C ALA A 266 -5.88 12.61 -3.06
N LYS A 267 -5.73 12.73 -4.37
CA LYS A 267 -5.91 11.57 -5.26
C LYS A 267 -4.67 10.72 -5.22
N TRP A 268 -4.84 9.45 -4.89
CA TRP A 268 -3.84 8.46 -5.22
C TRP A 268 -3.84 8.29 -6.73
N ASN A 269 -3.04 9.08 -7.36
CA ASN A 269 -2.53 8.74 -8.64
C ASN A 269 -1.07 8.35 -8.40
N VAL A 270 -0.73 7.09 -8.58
CA VAL A 270 0.64 6.66 -8.51
C VAL A 270 1.35 7.39 -9.64
N GLY A 271 2.21 8.34 -9.35
CA GLY A 271 2.75 9.32 -10.30
C GLY A 271 2.25 10.75 -10.06
N ASP A 272 1.19 10.92 -9.25
CA ASP A 272 0.83 12.24 -8.75
C ASP A 272 1.65 12.53 -7.49
N ASN A 273 2.69 13.34 -7.64
CA ASN A 273 3.50 13.85 -6.54
C ASN A 273 2.80 14.99 -5.77
N SER A 274 1.47 15.07 -5.85
CA SER A 274 0.71 16.03 -5.06
C SER A 274 0.83 15.67 -3.58
N THR A 275 1.68 16.40 -2.88
CA THR A 275 1.76 16.44 -1.43
C THR A 275 0.50 17.10 -0.89
N LEU A 276 -0.11 16.51 0.15
CA LEU A 276 -0.97 17.28 1.04
C LEU A 276 -0.07 18.29 1.76
N GLY A 277 -0.29 19.57 1.47
CA GLY A 277 0.51 20.65 2.02
C GLY A 277 0.39 20.82 3.53
N PRO A 278 1.09 21.80 4.10
CA PRO A 278 1.22 22.03 5.56
C PRO A 278 -0.08 22.32 6.33
N GLN A 279 -1.21 22.31 5.68
CA GLN A 279 -2.54 22.58 6.26
C GLN A 279 -3.06 21.46 7.19
N LEU A 280 -2.42 20.28 7.20
CA LEU A 280 -2.77 19.19 8.11
C LEU A 280 -2.44 19.47 9.58
N LEU A 281 -1.50 20.40 9.84
CA LEU A 281 -1.21 20.84 11.22
C LEU A 281 -2.44 21.49 11.88
N ASP A 282 -3.23 22.24 11.11
CA ASP A 282 -4.45 22.90 11.61
C ASP A 282 -5.56 21.88 11.93
N GLY A 283 -5.69 20.83 11.12
CA GLY A 283 -6.59 19.71 11.39
C GLY A 283 -6.19 18.91 12.64
N ALA A 284 -4.89 18.79 12.90
CA ALA A 284 -4.33 18.16 14.08
C ALA A 284 -4.70 18.89 15.36
N VAL A 285 -4.58 20.22 15.31
CA VAL A 285 -4.93 21.11 16.42
C VAL A 285 -6.44 21.02 16.70
N ALA A 286 -7.27 21.00 15.67
CA ALA A 286 -8.72 20.85 15.80
C ALA A 286 -9.10 19.48 16.41
N TYR A 287 -8.43 18.39 16.04
CA TYR A 287 -8.67 17.08 16.64
C TYR A 287 -8.23 17.01 18.11
N ALA A 288 -7.03 17.52 18.43
CA ALA A 288 -6.59 17.63 19.81
C ALA A 288 -7.57 18.46 20.63
N GLY A 289 -8.25 19.44 20.01
CA GLY A 289 -9.34 20.21 20.61
C GLY A 289 -10.53 19.36 21.09
N GLY A 290 -10.80 18.23 20.43
CA GLY A 290 -11.87 17.27 20.80
C GLY A 290 -11.49 16.29 21.91
N LEU A 291 -10.20 16.17 22.26
CA LEU A 291 -9.75 15.35 23.39
C LEU A 291 -9.88 16.14 24.69
N LYS A 292 -10.11 15.42 25.81
CA LYS A 292 -10.01 16.04 27.13
C LYS A 292 -8.60 16.63 27.31
N PRO A 293 -8.45 17.84 27.90
CA PRO A 293 -7.15 18.53 28.00
C PRO A 293 -6.01 17.67 28.57
N GLU A 294 -6.31 16.82 29.54
CA GLU A 294 -5.36 15.92 30.17
C GLU A 294 -4.81 14.84 29.23
N ASN A 295 -5.55 14.50 28.19
CA ASN A 295 -5.17 13.46 27.23
C ASN A 295 -4.42 14.02 26.01
N ARG A 296 -4.51 15.33 25.76
CA ARG A 296 -3.88 15.97 24.59
C ARG A 296 -2.37 15.85 24.60
N LEU A 297 -1.75 16.21 25.76
CA LEU A 297 -0.30 16.18 25.89
C LEU A 297 0.25 14.75 25.81
N ALA A 298 -0.42 13.78 26.45
CA ALA A 298 -0.06 12.37 26.38
C ALA A 298 -0.16 11.84 24.93
N PHE A 299 -1.23 12.16 24.24
CA PHE A 299 -1.41 11.83 22.84
C PHE A 299 -0.29 12.38 21.95
N PHE A 300 0.04 13.66 22.08
CA PHE A 300 1.10 14.27 21.29
C PHE A 300 2.50 13.73 21.62
N LYS A 301 2.80 13.49 22.90
CA LYS A 301 4.08 12.89 23.30
C LYS A 301 4.26 11.47 22.78
N GLU A 302 3.19 10.68 22.76
CA GLU A 302 3.19 9.32 22.22
C GLU A 302 3.28 9.34 20.69
N MET A 303 2.50 10.20 20.04
CA MET A 303 2.39 10.24 18.59
C MET A 303 3.53 10.99 17.89
N LEU A 304 4.14 11.97 18.55
CA LEU A 304 5.14 12.86 17.97
C LEU A 304 6.37 13.03 18.90
N PRO A 305 7.08 11.95 19.27
CA PRO A 305 8.17 12.02 20.24
C PRO A 305 9.37 12.87 19.78
N SER A 306 9.48 13.17 18.50
CA SER A 306 10.54 14.03 17.92
C SER A 306 10.17 15.51 17.88
N VAL A 307 8.93 15.88 18.20
CA VAL A 307 8.50 17.28 18.23
C VAL A 307 8.84 17.87 19.59
N PRO A 308 9.56 18.99 19.64
CA PRO A 308 9.92 19.65 20.90
C PRO A 308 8.67 19.99 21.74
N GLU A 309 8.74 19.76 23.06
CA GLU A 309 7.63 19.95 23.99
C GLU A 309 7.04 21.37 23.97
N ILE A 310 7.85 22.36 23.63
CA ILE A 310 7.45 23.76 23.51
C ILE A 310 6.38 23.99 22.41
N LEU A 311 6.36 23.17 21.38
CA LEU A 311 5.34 23.26 20.33
C LEU A 311 3.99 22.70 20.77
N PHE A 312 3.96 21.85 21.81
CA PHE A 312 2.71 21.36 22.40
C PHE A 312 2.07 22.32 23.36
N GLU A 313 2.83 23.30 23.90
CA GLU A 313 2.29 24.32 24.78
C GLU A 313 1.38 25.31 24.06
N SER A 314 1.64 25.55 22.77
CA SER A 314 0.77 26.40 21.94
C SER A 314 -0.59 25.73 21.58
N ILE A 315 -0.74 24.42 21.84
CA ILE A 315 -1.94 23.65 21.54
C ILE A 315 -2.85 23.45 22.77
N ARG A 316 -2.46 24.02 23.92
CA ARG A 316 -3.22 23.91 25.18
C ARG A 316 -4.50 24.77 25.23
N TYR A 317 -4.77 25.62 24.25
CA TYR A 317 -5.91 26.54 24.23
C TYR A 317 -6.97 26.18 23.21
#